data_6bba6b20c7d14037e229ee5b7da8bd26
#
_entry.id   6bba6b20c7d14037e229ee5b7da8bd26
#
_cell.length_a   1.000
_cell.length_b   1.000
_cell.length_c   1.000
_cell.angle_alpha   90.00
_cell.angle_beta   90.00
_cell.angle_gamma   90.00
#
_symmetry.space_group_name_H-M   'P 1'
#
loop_
_entity.id
_entity.type
_entity.pdbx_description
1 polymer ?
#
loop_
_entity_poly.entity_id
_entity_poly.type
_entity_poly.pdbx_seq_one_letter_code
_entity_poly.pdbx_strand_id
1 'polypeptide(L)'
;MTENDLLKSYGFGKWTIKQILVHLSDADAVLLGRIKRIISEPKQVIWAFNQDLWCENLDYKTFPLETSKAIFLANRQTIIYLAQKYYKTLGAKEFVHSETGIRTLKEEFDKVASHNQGHIDQIKLALSR
;
A
#
# COMPACT_ATOMS: atom_id res chain seq x y z
N MET A 1 -6.79 -18.99 5.09
CA MET A 1 -6.72 -19.32 3.64
C MET A 1 -5.78 -20.49 3.42
N THR A 2 -6.16 -21.39 2.51
CA THR A 2 -5.32 -22.49 2.08
C THR A 2 -4.34 -22.03 1.01
N GLU A 3 -3.34 -22.88 0.70
CA GLU A 3 -2.42 -22.63 -0.41
C GLU A 3 -3.17 -22.50 -1.75
N ASN A 4 -4.21 -23.29 -1.96
CA ASN A 4 -5.04 -23.20 -3.15
C ASN A 4 -5.77 -21.86 -3.22
N ASP A 5 -6.25 -21.33 -2.11
CA ASP A 5 -6.88 -20.02 -2.06
C ASP A 5 -5.91 -18.92 -2.50
N LEU A 6 -4.64 -19.01 -2.10
CA LEU A 6 -3.61 -18.02 -2.46
C LEU A 6 -3.35 -17.96 -3.97
N LEU A 7 -3.65 -19.01 -4.70
CA LEU A 7 -3.50 -19.06 -6.16
C LEU A 7 -4.71 -18.53 -6.92
N LYS A 8 -5.83 -18.29 -6.25
CA LYS A 8 -7.04 -17.75 -6.88
C LYS A 8 -6.84 -16.31 -7.29
N SER A 9 -7.50 -15.91 -8.37
CA SER A 9 -7.50 -14.55 -8.88
C SER A 9 -8.93 -14.06 -9.05
N TYR A 10 -9.14 -12.76 -9.04
CA TYR A 10 -10.47 -12.17 -9.21
C TYR A 10 -10.89 -12.00 -10.68
N GLY A 11 -10.04 -12.41 -11.61
CA GLY A 11 -10.32 -12.38 -13.04
C GLY A 11 -9.16 -12.91 -13.86
N PHE A 12 -9.41 -13.19 -15.12
CA PHE A 12 -8.37 -13.64 -16.04
C PHE A 12 -7.29 -12.57 -16.21
N GLY A 13 -6.03 -12.98 -16.11
CA GLY A 13 -4.89 -12.07 -16.22
C GLY A 13 -4.68 -11.14 -15.03
N LYS A 14 -5.46 -11.28 -13.97
CA LYS A 14 -5.33 -10.47 -12.76
C LYS A 14 -4.43 -11.15 -11.73
N TRP A 15 -3.95 -10.38 -10.78
CA TRP A 15 -3.10 -10.89 -9.70
C TRP A 15 -3.80 -11.97 -8.89
N THR A 16 -3.02 -12.92 -8.40
CA THR A 16 -3.49 -13.88 -7.41
C THR A 16 -3.63 -13.22 -6.04
N ILE A 17 -4.36 -13.88 -5.14
CA ILE A 17 -4.48 -13.41 -3.75
C ILE A 17 -3.10 -13.24 -3.12
N LYS A 18 -2.19 -14.20 -3.32
CA LYS A 18 -0.82 -14.07 -2.80
C LYS A 18 -0.11 -12.82 -3.31
N GLN A 19 -0.20 -12.55 -4.60
CA GLN A 19 0.42 -11.34 -5.19
C GLN A 19 -0.17 -10.06 -4.59
N ILE A 20 -1.49 -10.04 -4.37
CA ILE A 20 -2.17 -8.91 -3.72
C ILE A 20 -1.66 -8.72 -2.28
N LEU A 21 -1.52 -9.80 -1.52
CA LEU A 21 -1.07 -9.71 -0.12
C LEU A 21 0.37 -9.18 -0.02
N VAL A 22 1.26 -9.64 -0.87
CA VAL A 22 2.64 -9.12 -0.92
C VAL A 22 2.63 -7.64 -1.35
N HIS A 23 1.82 -7.30 -2.35
CA HIS A 23 1.66 -5.91 -2.80
C HIS A 23 1.16 -5.00 -1.68
N LEU A 24 0.19 -5.43 -0.88
CA LEU A 24 -0.31 -4.62 0.24
C LEU A 24 0.79 -4.25 1.22
N SER A 25 1.68 -5.18 1.51
CA SER A 25 2.84 -4.92 2.38
C SER A 25 3.79 -3.91 1.75
N ASP A 26 4.14 -4.08 0.49
CA ASP A 26 5.04 -3.16 -0.21
C ASP A 26 4.43 -1.77 -0.39
N ALA A 27 3.15 -1.71 -0.76
CA ALA A 27 2.47 -0.44 -0.94
C ALA A 27 2.37 0.35 0.38
N ASP A 28 2.02 -0.30 1.48
CA ASP A 28 2.01 0.36 2.79
C ASP A 28 3.40 0.87 3.18
N ALA A 29 4.46 0.13 2.87
CA ALA A 29 5.83 0.56 3.13
C ALA A 29 6.19 1.82 2.32
N VAL A 30 5.79 1.86 1.05
CA VAL A 30 5.99 3.04 0.19
C VAL A 30 5.20 4.23 0.73
N LEU A 31 3.93 4.03 1.06
CA LEU A 31 3.07 5.11 1.58
C LEU A 31 3.58 5.63 2.94
N LEU A 32 4.02 4.74 3.82
CA LEU A 32 4.61 5.13 5.11
C LEU A 32 5.88 5.96 4.92
N GLY A 33 6.75 5.57 3.99
CA GLY A 33 7.94 6.34 3.65
C GLY A 33 7.61 7.74 3.18
N ARG A 34 6.59 7.89 2.31
CA ARG A 34 6.09 9.18 1.84
C ARG A 34 5.55 10.03 2.99
N ILE A 35 4.70 9.45 3.83
CA ILE A 35 4.11 10.12 4.99
C ILE A 35 5.21 10.67 5.91
N LYS A 36 6.22 9.86 6.23
CA LYS A 36 7.35 10.28 7.06
C LYS A 36 8.11 11.45 6.44
N ARG A 37 8.35 11.40 5.14
CA ARG A 37 9.07 12.47 4.43
C ARG A 37 8.26 13.77 4.38
N ILE A 38 6.96 13.68 4.13
CA ILE A 38 6.09 14.84 4.07
C ILE A 38 6.02 15.52 5.44
N ILE A 39 5.89 14.75 6.52
CA ILE A 39 5.86 15.28 7.89
C ILE A 39 7.19 15.97 8.24
N SER A 40 8.30 15.35 7.89
CA SER A 40 9.62 15.70 8.43
C SER A 40 10.39 16.72 7.60
N GLU A 41 10.16 16.73 6.28
CA GLU A 41 10.96 17.54 5.35
C GLU A 41 10.09 18.54 4.61
N PRO A 42 10.59 19.76 4.30
CA PRO A 42 9.83 20.73 3.52
C PRO A 42 9.88 20.41 2.02
N LYS A 43 8.84 20.83 1.30
CA LYS A 43 8.81 20.88 -0.18
C LYS A 43 9.18 19.57 -0.87
N GLN A 44 8.56 18.47 -0.45
CA GLN A 44 8.86 17.16 -1.03
C GLN A 44 8.25 16.99 -2.42
N VAL A 45 9.02 16.37 -3.31
CA VAL A 45 8.53 15.79 -4.57
C VAL A 45 8.56 14.27 -4.40
N ILE A 46 7.39 13.65 -4.55
CA ILE A 46 7.21 12.21 -4.32
C ILE A 46 6.96 11.52 -5.66
N TRP A 47 7.77 10.51 -5.96
CA TRP A 47 7.67 9.75 -7.19
C TRP A 47 6.65 8.61 -7.05
N ALA A 48 5.87 8.43 -8.11
CA ALA A 48 5.05 7.24 -8.26
C ALA A 48 5.94 6.00 -8.41
N PHE A 49 5.43 4.85 -7.98
CA PHE A 49 6.11 3.58 -8.22
C PHE A 49 5.24 2.69 -9.10
N ASN A 50 5.88 1.83 -9.89
CA ASN A 50 5.18 0.91 -10.79
C ASN A 50 4.97 -0.44 -10.10
N GLN A 51 3.77 -0.65 -9.57
CA GLN A 51 3.41 -1.84 -8.80
C GLN A 51 3.54 -3.14 -9.60
N ASP A 52 3.27 -3.10 -10.89
CA ASP A 52 3.36 -4.29 -11.74
C ASP A 52 4.82 -4.72 -11.94
N LEU A 53 5.72 -3.76 -12.11
CA LEU A 53 7.16 -4.05 -12.18
C LEU A 53 7.69 -4.60 -10.86
N TRP A 54 7.20 -4.11 -9.73
CA TRP A 54 7.58 -4.65 -8.42
C TRP A 54 7.12 -6.10 -8.28
N CYS A 55 5.87 -6.38 -8.66
CA CYS A 55 5.32 -7.74 -8.61
C CYS A 55 6.16 -8.71 -9.46
N GLU A 56 6.54 -8.29 -10.65
CA GLU A 56 7.33 -9.10 -11.57
C GLU A 56 8.77 -9.25 -11.10
N ASN A 57 9.46 -8.14 -10.84
CA ASN A 57 10.89 -8.12 -10.56
C ASN A 57 11.26 -8.65 -9.18
N LEU A 58 10.37 -8.51 -8.20
CA LEU A 58 10.54 -9.07 -6.86
C LEU A 58 9.94 -10.47 -6.73
N ASP A 59 9.37 -10.98 -7.82
CA ASP A 59 8.78 -12.32 -7.90
C ASP A 59 7.81 -12.60 -6.74
N TYR A 60 6.69 -11.90 -6.73
CA TYR A 60 5.69 -12.02 -5.67
C TYR A 60 5.13 -13.43 -5.50
N LYS A 61 5.20 -14.26 -6.54
CA LYS A 61 4.73 -15.65 -6.46
C LYS A 61 5.54 -16.49 -5.46
N THR A 62 6.84 -16.21 -5.36
CA THR A 62 7.75 -16.93 -4.46
C THR A 62 8.16 -16.13 -3.22
N PHE A 63 7.75 -14.86 -3.14
CA PHE A 63 8.10 -13.98 -2.04
C PHE A 63 7.57 -14.54 -0.71
N PRO A 64 8.37 -14.47 0.40
CA PRO A 64 7.97 -15.08 1.67
C PRO A 64 6.79 -14.32 2.30
N LEU A 65 5.61 -14.93 2.27
CA LEU A 65 4.36 -14.31 2.72
C LEU A 65 4.38 -13.93 4.20
N GLU A 66 4.98 -14.78 5.05
CA GLU A 66 5.04 -14.49 6.49
C GLU A 66 5.88 -13.25 6.78
N THR A 67 6.94 -13.02 6.04
CA THR A 67 7.74 -11.79 6.15
C THR A 67 6.92 -10.57 5.73
N SER A 68 6.23 -10.66 4.60
CA SER A 68 5.35 -9.58 4.13
C SER A 68 4.26 -9.24 5.15
N LYS A 69 3.67 -10.26 5.77
CA LYS A 69 2.65 -10.10 6.81
C LYS A 69 3.21 -9.36 8.03
N ALA A 70 4.39 -9.74 8.50
CA ALA A 70 5.03 -9.10 9.66
C ALA A 70 5.34 -7.63 9.37
N ILE A 71 5.88 -7.34 8.20
CA ILE A 71 6.17 -5.96 7.76
C ILE A 71 4.88 -5.14 7.65
N PHE A 72 3.84 -5.71 7.05
CA PHE A 72 2.54 -5.04 6.92
C PHE A 72 1.98 -4.62 8.29
N LEU A 73 1.97 -5.54 9.26
CA LEU A 73 1.44 -5.26 10.59
C LEU A 73 2.23 -4.16 11.30
N ALA A 74 3.56 -4.21 11.24
CA ALA A 74 4.42 -3.20 11.87
C ALA A 74 4.26 -1.83 11.21
N ASN A 75 4.22 -1.79 9.88
CA ASN A 75 4.03 -0.54 9.14
C ASN A 75 2.65 0.06 9.41
N ARG A 76 1.61 -0.77 9.48
CA ARG A 76 0.25 -0.32 9.77
C ARG A 76 0.15 0.31 11.16
N GLN A 77 0.77 -0.28 12.17
CA GLN A 77 0.84 0.30 13.50
C GLN A 77 1.51 1.68 13.49
N THR A 78 2.59 1.84 12.74
CA THR A 78 3.28 3.12 12.60
C THR A 78 2.41 4.15 11.88
N ILE A 79 1.72 3.75 10.81
CA ILE A 79 0.80 4.65 10.08
C ILE A 79 -0.31 5.14 11.00
N ILE A 80 -0.91 4.25 11.78
CA ILE A 80 -1.97 4.61 12.74
C ILE A 80 -1.44 5.61 13.78
N TYR A 81 -0.26 5.36 14.35
CA TYR A 81 0.37 6.26 15.30
C TYR A 81 0.58 7.66 14.70
N LEU A 82 1.13 7.72 13.49
CA LEU A 82 1.38 9.00 12.82
C LEU A 82 0.08 9.72 12.46
N ALA A 83 -0.94 8.97 12.04
CA ALA A 83 -2.25 9.54 11.74
C ALA A 83 -2.91 10.14 12.98
N GLN A 84 -2.88 9.44 14.12
CA GLN A 84 -3.42 9.95 15.36
C GLN A 84 -2.74 11.25 15.79
N LYS A 85 -1.45 11.37 15.52
CA LYS A 85 -0.66 12.54 15.94
C LYS A 85 -0.75 13.71 14.95
N TYR A 86 -0.76 13.45 13.66
CA TYR A 86 -0.53 14.47 12.63
C TYR A 86 -1.66 14.68 11.63
N TYR A 87 -2.66 13.80 11.57
CA TYR A 87 -3.73 13.90 10.57
C TYR A 87 -4.43 15.28 10.62
N LYS A 88 -4.79 15.73 11.82
CA LYS A 88 -5.46 17.02 11.99
C LYS A 88 -4.49 18.20 11.97
N THR A 89 -3.33 18.06 12.60
CA THR A 89 -2.40 19.19 12.81
C THR A 89 -1.57 19.51 11.58
N LEU A 90 -1.21 18.50 10.79
CA LEU A 90 -0.39 18.66 9.59
C LEU A 90 -1.07 18.19 8.30
N GLY A 91 -2.34 17.80 8.38
CA GLY A 91 -3.05 17.24 7.21
C GLY A 91 -3.06 18.13 5.98
N ALA A 92 -3.05 19.44 6.16
CA ALA A 92 -3.04 20.39 5.06
C ALA A 92 -1.66 20.61 4.43
N LYS A 93 -0.59 20.02 4.98
CA LYS A 93 0.77 20.18 4.45
C LYS A 93 0.87 19.58 3.04
N GLU A 94 1.32 20.42 2.10
CA GLU A 94 1.37 20.06 0.68
C GLU A 94 2.68 19.40 0.30
N PHE A 95 2.59 18.54 -0.73
CA PHE A 95 3.72 17.97 -1.45
C PHE A 95 3.36 17.85 -2.93
N VAL A 96 4.33 17.54 -3.78
CA VAL A 96 4.11 17.34 -5.22
C VAL A 96 4.26 15.85 -5.52
N HIS A 97 3.20 15.25 -6.05
CA HIS A 97 3.25 13.89 -6.58
C HIS A 97 3.63 13.94 -8.06
N SER A 98 4.54 13.06 -8.49
CA SER A 98 5.09 13.09 -9.85
C SER A 98 4.06 12.93 -10.97
N GLU A 99 2.91 12.29 -10.69
CA GLU A 99 1.85 12.08 -11.67
C GLU A 99 0.62 12.94 -11.42
N THR A 100 0.24 13.16 -10.15
CA THR A 100 -1.03 13.82 -9.79
C THR A 100 -0.87 15.28 -9.35
N GLY A 101 0.35 15.79 -9.26
CA GLY A 101 0.61 17.19 -8.91
C GLY A 101 0.52 17.47 -7.41
N ILE A 102 0.00 18.64 -7.06
CA ILE A 102 -0.08 19.07 -5.66
C ILE A 102 -1.10 18.24 -4.90
N ARG A 103 -0.66 17.66 -3.78
CA ARG A 103 -1.46 16.82 -2.88
C ARG A 103 -1.19 17.23 -1.44
N THR A 104 -1.99 16.72 -0.50
CA THR A 104 -1.83 17.00 0.92
C THR A 104 -1.50 15.74 1.71
N LEU A 105 -0.90 15.91 2.89
CA LEU A 105 -0.62 14.81 3.81
C LEU A 105 -1.90 14.04 4.16
N LYS A 106 -3.01 14.76 4.39
CA LYS A 106 -4.31 14.14 4.66
C LYS A 106 -4.70 13.17 3.56
N GLU A 107 -4.54 13.58 2.29
CA GLU A 107 -4.86 12.72 1.14
C GLU A 107 -3.99 11.48 1.09
N GLU A 108 -2.73 11.57 1.50
CA GLU A 108 -1.83 10.43 1.55
C GLU A 108 -2.23 9.43 2.65
N PHE A 109 -2.65 9.92 3.83
CA PHE A 109 -3.23 9.07 4.86
C PHE A 109 -4.52 8.40 4.39
N ASP A 110 -5.43 9.14 3.77
CA ASP A 110 -6.70 8.63 3.28
C ASP A 110 -6.49 7.54 2.21
N LYS A 111 -5.45 7.69 1.38
CA LYS A 111 -5.09 6.71 0.36
C LYS A 111 -4.77 5.35 0.97
N VAL A 112 -4.14 5.28 2.13
CA VAL A 112 -3.83 4.01 2.81
C VAL A 112 -5.10 3.19 3.00
N ALA A 113 -6.16 3.80 3.53
CA ALA A 113 -7.42 3.11 3.77
C ALA A 113 -8.12 2.72 2.47
N SER A 114 -8.26 3.64 1.51
CA SER A 114 -8.96 3.38 0.26
C SER A 114 -8.25 2.34 -0.61
N HIS A 115 -6.93 2.39 -0.67
CA HIS A 115 -6.12 1.41 -1.41
C HIS A 115 -6.28 0.01 -0.85
N ASN A 116 -6.22 -0.13 0.48
CA ASN A 116 -6.40 -1.42 1.13
C ASN A 116 -7.82 -1.96 0.94
N GLN A 117 -8.84 -1.12 1.03
CA GLN A 117 -10.22 -1.54 0.84
C GLN A 117 -10.45 -2.09 -0.58
N GLY A 118 -9.91 -1.44 -1.59
CA GLY A 118 -9.99 -1.91 -2.97
C GLY A 118 -9.40 -3.31 -3.15
N HIS A 119 -8.27 -3.58 -2.54
CA HIS A 119 -7.63 -4.89 -2.61
C HIS A 119 -8.35 -5.95 -1.77
N ILE A 120 -8.93 -5.58 -0.63
CA ILE A 120 -9.77 -6.49 0.16
C ILE A 120 -10.97 -6.94 -0.68
N ASP A 121 -11.59 -6.03 -1.41
CA ASP A 121 -12.71 -6.35 -2.29
C ASP A 121 -12.29 -7.32 -3.40
N GLN A 122 -11.11 -7.14 -3.99
CA GLN A 122 -10.55 -8.06 -4.98
C GLN A 122 -10.31 -9.46 -4.38
N ILE A 123 -9.79 -9.53 -3.17
CA ILE A 123 -9.57 -10.82 -2.46
C ILE A 123 -10.90 -11.53 -2.22
N LYS A 124 -11.91 -10.81 -1.74
CA LYS A 124 -13.25 -11.39 -1.52
C LYS A 124 -13.83 -11.93 -2.82
N LEU A 125 -13.70 -11.18 -3.91
CA LEU A 125 -14.16 -11.62 -5.22
C LEU A 125 -13.43 -12.89 -5.68
N ALA A 126 -12.11 -12.94 -5.52
CA ALA A 126 -11.31 -14.11 -5.86
C ALA A 126 -11.72 -15.35 -5.06
N LEU A 127 -11.98 -15.19 -3.76
CA LEU A 127 -12.41 -16.29 -2.88
C LEU A 127 -13.80 -16.83 -3.23
N SER A 128 -14.64 -16.01 -3.84
CA SER A 128 -16.00 -16.41 -4.25
C SER A 128 -16.05 -17.19 -5.56
N ARG A 129 -14.94 -17.35 -6.25
CA ARG A 129 -14.87 -18.00 -7.58
C ARG A 129 -14.50 -19.47 -7.52
#